data_d6b4096213446adfcfb179cebf0f2c15
#
_entry.id   d6b4096213446adfcfb179cebf0f2c15
#
_cell.length_a   1.000
_cell.length_b   1.000
_cell.length_c   1.000
_cell.angle_alpha   90.00
_cell.angle_beta   90.00
_cell.angle_gamma   90.00
#
_symmetry.space_group_name_H-M   'P 1'
#
loop_
_entity.id
_entity.type
_entity.pdbx_description
1 polymer ?
#
loop_
_entity_poly.entity_id
_entity_poly.type
_entity_poly.pdbx_seq_one_letter_code
_entity_poly.pdbx_strand_id
1 'polypeptide(L)'
;KVEISKLPNMVQADYLKRGLDNVAEKATDRFGRPLPQGRRARKLGGRLRDALRANVPLYGEALRQGSDKIQRDNALKLGMEMFRNKTTIEDVTDFMSDISKGNIAKIAEKDLKTGMRMGLEQALKQTRQTLSDPTQEIGEVKKLIKDLSSRNSREKLKAVLGAKEAEAFFNVMNRAAK
;
A
#
# COMPACT_ATOMS: atom_id res chain seq x y z
N LYS A 1 38.07 2.98 20.56
CA LYS A 1 36.79 3.31 21.24
C LYS A 1 36.49 4.76 20.91
N VAL A 2 35.39 5.05 20.25
CA VAL A 2 34.93 6.42 20.03
C VAL A 2 34.08 6.77 21.26
N GLU A 3 34.54 7.69 22.09
CA GLU A 3 33.74 8.23 23.20
C GLU A 3 32.71 9.21 22.61
N ILE A 4 31.45 8.88 22.77
CA ILE A 4 30.36 9.78 22.44
C ILE A 4 30.17 10.71 23.65
N SER A 5 30.75 11.92 23.57
CA SER A 5 30.71 12.92 24.63
C SER A 5 29.36 13.62 24.78
N LYS A 6 28.49 13.58 23.76
CA LYS A 6 27.12 14.13 23.78
C LYS A 6 26.17 13.30 22.94
N LEU A 7 25.00 13.03 23.49
CA LEU A 7 23.90 12.45 22.71
C LEU A 7 23.46 13.46 21.62
N PRO A 8 23.17 12.98 20.39
CA PRO A 8 22.67 13.84 19.34
C PRO A 8 21.34 14.50 19.76
N ASN A 9 21.18 15.77 19.44
CA ASN A 9 19.88 16.44 19.62
C ASN A 9 18.86 15.87 18.59
N MET A 10 17.57 16.20 18.79
CA MET A 10 16.48 15.69 17.94
C MET A 10 16.66 15.97 16.44
N VAL A 11 17.20 17.16 16.11
CA VAL A 11 17.46 17.56 14.71
C VAL A 11 18.54 16.67 14.10
N GLN A 12 19.63 16.45 14.85
CA GLN A 12 20.71 15.55 14.41
C GLN A 12 20.23 14.10 14.27
N ALA A 13 19.38 13.65 15.19
CA ALA A 13 18.80 12.32 15.14
C ALA A 13 17.87 12.13 13.93
N ASP A 14 17.09 13.16 13.56
CA ASP A 14 16.27 13.13 12.34
C ASP A 14 17.11 13.13 11.07
N TYR A 15 18.19 13.92 11.01
CA TYR A 15 19.15 13.86 9.89
C TYR A 15 19.79 12.50 9.75
N LEU A 16 20.22 11.87 10.84
CA LEU A 16 20.78 10.52 10.84
C LEU A 16 19.75 9.50 10.32
N LYS A 17 18.50 9.62 10.78
CA LYS A 17 17.42 8.75 10.30
C LYS A 17 17.19 8.89 8.81
N ARG A 18 17.06 10.13 8.31
CA ARG A 18 16.90 10.39 6.86
C ARG A 18 18.07 9.89 6.03
N GLY A 19 19.30 10.02 6.54
CA GLY A 19 20.49 9.46 5.92
C GLY A 19 20.44 7.94 5.81
N LEU A 20 20.02 7.26 6.87
CA LEU A 20 19.85 5.80 6.90
C LEU A 20 18.72 5.34 5.97
N ASP A 21 17.59 6.05 5.95
CA ASP A 21 16.47 5.76 5.04
C ASP A 21 16.90 5.92 3.58
N ASN A 22 17.64 6.98 3.25
CA ASN A 22 18.17 7.21 1.89
C ASN A 22 19.16 6.11 1.45
N VAL A 23 20.06 5.68 2.35
CA VAL A 23 20.94 4.55 2.06
C VAL A 23 20.16 3.26 1.88
N ALA A 24 19.13 3.03 2.70
CA ALA A 24 18.29 1.85 2.62
C ALA A 24 17.50 1.77 1.31
N GLU A 25 17.07 2.92 0.80
CA GLU A 25 16.31 3.05 -0.44
C GLU A 25 17.22 2.91 -1.68
N LYS A 26 18.37 3.59 -1.69
CA LYS A 26 19.31 3.59 -2.83
C LYS A 26 20.14 2.31 -2.93
N ALA A 27 20.42 1.62 -1.82
CA ALA A 27 21.20 0.40 -1.81
C ALA A 27 20.36 -0.82 -2.20
N THR A 28 19.91 -0.83 -3.45
CA THR A 28 19.17 -1.94 -4.07
C THR A 28 19.92 -2.44 -5.32
N ASP A 29 19.72 -3.71 -5.67
CA ASP A 29 20.18 -4.27 -6.93
C ASP A 29 19.29 -3.80 -8.10
N ARG A 30 19.65 -4.21 -9.32
CA ARG A 30 18.88 -3.91 -10.55
C ARG A 30 17.43 -4.43 -10.52
N PHE A 31 17.09 -5.33 -9.60
CA PHE A 31 15.75 -5.89 -9.41
C PHE A 31 15.02 -5.28 -8.21
N GLY A 32 15.55 -4.20 -7.60
CA GLY A 32 14.98 -3.55 -6.44
C GLY A 32 15.18 -4.30 -5.11
N ARG A 33 15.99 -5.38 -5.08
CA ARG A 33 16.27 -6.13 -3.86
C ARG A 33 17.30 -5.40 -3.00
N PRO A 34 17.09 -5.30 -1.68
CA PRO A 34 18.01 -4.58 -0.82
C PRO A 34 19.37 -5.28 -0.73
N LEU A 35 20.42 -4.56 -1.07
CA LEU A 35 21.80 -4.98 -0.87
C LEU A 35 22.12 -5.09 0.65
N PRO A 36 23.23 -5.77 1.05
CA PRO A 36 23.60 -5.89 2.46
C PRO A 36 23.72 -4.56 3.20
N GLN A 37 24.18 -3.51 2.52
CA GLN A 37 24.28 -2.16 3.05
C GLN A 37 22.87 -1.56 3.32
N GLY A 38 21.94 -1.72 2.39
CA GLY A 38 20.55 -1.29 2.55
C GLY A 38 19.84 -2.00 3.70
N ARG A 39 20.06 -3.31 3.86
CA ARG A 39 19.53 -4.07 5.01
C ARG A 39 20.09 -3.58 6.34
N ARG A 40 21.40 -3.30 6.41
CA ARG A 40 22.04 -2.75 7.61
C ARG A 40 21.49 -1.36 7.94
N ALA A 41 21.34 -0.49 6.93
CA ALA A 41 20.78 0.85 7.10
C ALA A 41 19.33 0.80 7.63
N ARG A 42 18.48 -0.09 7.08
CA ARG A 42 17.10 -0.31 7.59
C ARG A 42 17.09 -0.75 9.04
N LYS A 43 17.97 -1.71 9.41
CA LYS A 43 18.07 -2.20 10.79
C LYS A 43 18.51 -1.10 11.76
N LEU A 44 19.49 -0.28 11.37
CA LEU A 44 19.97 0.84 12.19
C LEU A 44 18.91 1.95 12.29
N GLY A 45 18.25 2.31 11.18
CA GLY A 45 17.15 3.27 11.17
C GLY A 45 15.96 2.84 12.04
N GLY A 46 15.62 1.54 12.04
CA GLY A 46 14.62 0.96 12.94
C GLY A 46 15.01 1.13 14.42
N ARG A 47 16.22 0.72 14.79
CA ARG A 47 16.72 0.87 16.17
C ARG A 47 16.75 2.33 16.64
N LEU A 48 17.18 3.26 15.78
CA LEU A 48 17.18 4.68 16.08
C LEU A 48 15.76 5.20 16.31
N ARG A 49 14.81 4.81 15.49
CA ARG A 49 13.38 5.16 15.64
C ARG A 49 12.80 4.63 16.94
N ASP A 50 13.09 3.39 17.29
CA ASP A 50 12.60 2.77 18.53
C ASP A 50 13.18 3.47 19.75
N ALA A 51 14.49 3.79 19.73
CA ALA A 51 15.13 4.56 20.80
C ALA A 51 14.55 5.97 20.93
N LEU A 52 14.26 6.65 19.82
CA LEU A 52 13.63 7.98 19.85
C LEU A 52 12.19 7.92 20.38
N ARG A 53 11.41 6.90 20.00
CA ARG A 53 10.05 6.69 20.54
C ARG A 53 10.06 6.44 22.04
N ALA A 54 11.02 5.66 22.54
CA ALA A 54 11.11 5.32 23.95
C ALA A 54 11.53 6.51 24.83
N ASN A 55 12.36 7.42 24.29
CA ASN A 55 12.96 8.49 25.09
C ASN A 55 12.35 9.87 24.84
N VAL A 56 11.56 10.06 23.76
CA VAL A 56 10.98 11.36 23.40
C VAL A 56 9.48 11.16 23.06
N PRO A 57 8.57 11.36 24.04
CA PRO A 57 7.13 11.12 23.84
C PRO A 57 6.53 11.91 22.67
N LEU A 58 6.88 13.18 22.52
CA LEU A 58 6.41 14.02 21.40
C LEU A 58 6.89 13.55 20.03
N TYR A 59 8.05 12.89 19.97
CA TYR A 59 8.54 12.30 18.72
C TYR A 59 7.64 11.12 18.26
N GLY A 60 7.25 10.28 19.20
CA GLY A 60 6.33 9.17 18.93
C GLY A 60 4.98 9.66 18.39
N GLU A 61 4.47 10.74 18.95
CA GLU A 61 3.22 11.36 18.51
C GLU A 61 3.33 12.03 17.13
N ALA A 62 4.38 12.82 16.90
CA ALA A 62 4.64 13.44 15.61
C ALA A 62 4.84 12.41 14.49
N LEU A 63 5.56 11.30 14.77
CA LEU A 63 5.71 10.20 13.83
C LEU A 63 4.37 9.52 13.52
N ARG A 64 3.52 9.33 14.52
CA ARG A 64 2.20 8.72 14.33
C ARG A 64 1.33 9.60 13.44
N GLN A 65 1.24 10.91 13.71
CA GLN A 65 0.46 11.84 12.89
C GLN A 65 0.98 11.94 11.46
N GLY A 66 2.29 12.03 11.26
CA GLY A 66 2.90 12.04 9.91
C GLY A 66 2.77 10.69 9.19
N SER A 67 2.93 9.58 9.92
CA SER A 67 2.79 8.23 9.42
C SER A 67 1.34 7.93 8.98
N ASP A 68 0.36 8.37 9.77
CA ASP A 68 -1.06 8.11 9.48
C ASP A 68 -1.46 8.71 8.13
N LYS A 69 -1.02 9.93 7.81
CA LYS A 69 -1.29 10.55 6.51
C LYS A 69 -0.66 9.74 5.38
N ILE A 70 0.64 9.42 5.50
CA ILE A 70 1.36 8.63 4.48
C ILE A 70 0.72 7.25 4.31
N GLN A 71 0.33 6.59 5.41
CA GLN A 71 -0.32 5.29 5.37
C GLN A 71 -1.67 5.35 4.66
N ARG A 72 -2.45 6.42 4.91
CA ARG A 72 -3.74 6.65 4.25
C ARG A 72 -3.57 6.90 2.75
N ASP A 73 -2.61 7.73 2.36
CA ASP A 73 -2.30 8.00 0.94
C ASP A 73 -1.82 6.72 0.23
N ASN A 74 -0.99 5.91 0.90
CA ASN A 74 -0.54 4.62 0.38
C ASN A 74 -1.70 3.61 0.27
N ALA A 75 -2.60 3.58 1.24
CA ALA A 75 -3.80 2.74 1.21
C ALA A 75 -4.71 3.11 0.03
N LEU A 76 -4.97 4.40 -0.15
CA LEU A 76 -5.77 4.90 -1.25
C LEU A 76 -5.16 4.51 -2.60
N LYS A 77 -3.85 4.73 -2.76
CA LYS A 77 -3.10 4.37 -3.97
C LYS A 77 -3.10 2.88 -4.24
N LEU A 78 -2.83 2.06 -3.22
CA LEU A 78 -2.88 0.60 -3.31
C LEU A 78 -4.27 0.13 -3.76
N GLY A 79 -5.33 0.70 -3.20
CA GLY A 79 -6.70 0.42 -3.60
C GLY A 79 -6.99 0.79 -5.05
N MET A 80 -6.58 1.97 -5.51
CA MET A 80 -6.75 2.41 -6.89
C MET A 80 -6.00 1.52 -7.90
N GLU A 81 -4.87 0.96 -7.49
CA GLU A 81 -4.01 0.11 -8.32
C GLU A 81 -4.29 -1.39 -8.14
N MET A 82 -5.25 -1.76 -7.28
CA MET A 82 -5.51 -3.15 -6.87
C MET A 82 -5.73 -4.11 -8.05
N PHE A 83 -6.39 -3.65 -9.10
CA PHE A 83 -6.69 -4.48 -10.27
C PHE A 83 -5.63 -4.40 -11.37
N ARG A 84 -4.56 -3.63 -11.16
CA ARG A 84 -3.43 -3.59 -12.09
C ARG A 84 -2.51 -4.80 -11.86
N ASN A 85 -1.86 -5.27 -12.94
CA ASN A 85 -0.96 -6.43 -12.89
C ASN A 85 0.26 -6.23 -11.96
N LYS A 86 0.60 -4.98 -11.64
CA LYS A 86 1.72 -4.64 -10.75
C LYS A 86 1.43 -4.87 -9.27
N THR A 87 0.15 -4.83 -8.87
CA THR A 87 -0.27 -5.08 -7.49
C THR A 87 -0.45 -6.58 -7.30
N THR A 88 0.30 -7.18 -6.41
CA THR A 88 0.21 -8.61 -6.10
C THR A 88 -0.83 -8.88 -5.01
N ILE A 89 -1.21 -10.15 -4.82
CA ILE A 89 -2.06 -10.54 -3.69
C ILE A 89 -1.32 -10.34 -2.36
N GLU A 90 -0.01 -10.60 -2.36
CA GLU A 90 0.87 -10.42 -1.20
C GLU A 90 0.87 -8.96 -0.73
N ASP A 91 0.97 -7.99 -1.65
CA ASP A 91 0.93 -6.56 -1.30
C ASP A 91 -0.35 -6.21 -0.52
N VAL A 92 -1.49 -6.75 -0.95
CA VAL A 92 -2.79 -6.51 -0.33
C VAL A 92 -2.92 -7.25 1.00
N THR A 93 -2.52 -8.51 1.06
CA THR A 93 -2.61 -9.31 2.29
C THR A 93 -1.66 -8.82 3.37
N ASP A 94 -0.45 -8.42 3.01
CA ASP A 94 0.53 -7.83 3.93
C ASP A 94 0.02 -6.51 4.50
N PHE A 95 -0.55 -5.66 3.65
CA PHE A 95 -1.14 -4.40 4.08
C PHE A 95 -2.31 -4.62 5.06
N MET A 96 -3.21 -5.57 4.77
CA MET A 96 -4.31 -5.93 5.67
C MET A 96 -3.83 -6.57 6.97
N SER A 97 -2.77 -7.40 6.91
CA SER A 97 -2.12 -7.97 8.09
C SER A 97 -1.51 -6.87 8.97
N ASP A 98 -0.88 -5.88 8.39
CA ASP A 98 -0.29 -4.75 9.14
C ASP A 98 -1.37 -3.88 9.82
N ILE A 99 -2.52 -3.69 9.18
CA ILE A 99 -3.68 -3.07 9.84
C ILE A 99 -4.15 -3.91 11.02
N SER A 100 -4.28 -5.23 10.85
CA SER A 100 -4.76 -6.13 11.91
C SER A 100 -3.80 -6.22 13.10
N LYS A 101 -2.50 -6.10 12.85
CA LYS A 101 -1.44 -6.05 13.89
C LYS A 101 -1.29 -4.68 14.55
N GLY A 102 -2.00 -3.65 14.06
CA GLY A 102 -1.88 -2.29 14.56
C GLY A 102 -0.62 -1.55 14.10
N ASN A 103 0.13 -2.09 13.14
CA ASN A 103 1.28 -1.41 12.53
C ASN A 103 0.85 -0.25 11.64
N ILE A 104 -0.34 -0.36 11.06
CA ILE A 104 -1.00 0.66 10.23
C ILE A 104 -2.31 1.06 10.91
N ALA A 105 -2.63 2.35 10.88
CA ALA A 105 -3.84 2.88 11.48
C ALA A 105 -5.10 2.26 10.82
N LYS A 106 -6.08 1.84 11.64
CA LYS A 106 -7.31 1.18 11.15
C LYS A 106 -8.09 2.03 10.13
N ILE A 107 -7.96 3.36 10.19
CA ILE A 107 -8.58 4.27 9.21
C ILE A 107 -8.09 4.02 7.78
N ALA A 108 -6.86 3.50 7.60
CA ALA A 108 -6.30 3.18 6.29
C ALA A 108 -7.07 2.07 5.56
N GLU A 109 -7.78 1.19 6.25
CA GLU A 109 -8.68 0.21 5.64
C GLU A 109 -9.82 0.89 4.85
N LYS A 110 -10.38 1.97 5.41
CA LYS A 110 -11.42 2.76 4.72
C LYS A 110 -10.84 3.43 3.47
N ASP A 111 -9.64 3.96 3.56
CA ASP A 111 -8.97 4.60 2.41
C ASP A 111 -8.63 3.57 1.33
N LEU A 112 -8.22 2.36 1.69
CA LEU A 112 -8.00 1.24 0.76
C LEU A 112 -9.30 0.88 -0.01
N LYS A 113 -10.40 0.73 0.72
CA LYS A 113 -11.73 0.43 0.12
C LYS A 113 -12.20 1.57 -0.80
N THR A 114 -11.95 2.82 -0.41
CA THR A 114 -12.26 4.01 -1.22
C THR A 114 -11.42 4.01 -2.50
N GLY A 115 -10.12 3.78 -2.40
CA GLY A 115 -9.21 3.68 -3.55
C GLY A 115 -9.62 2.57 -4.51
N MET A 116 -10.00 1.40 -3.98
CA MET A 116 -10.51 0.28 -4.78
C MET A 116 -11.75 0.68 -5.61
N ARG A 117 -12.71 1.39 -5.00
CA ARG A 117 -13.89 1.89 -5.71
C ARG A 117 -13.51 2.88 -6.81
N MET A 118 -12.64 3.85 -6.50
CA MET A 118 -12.15 4.83 -7.48
C MET A 118 -11.42 4.16 -8.64
N GLY A 119 -10.59 3.14 -8.37
CA GLY A 119 -9.89 2.37 -9.39
C GLY A 119 -10.84 1.62 -10.32
N LEU A 120 -11.90 1.03 -9.78
CA LEU A 120 -12.96 0.38 -10.57
C LEU A 120 -13.72 1.38 -11.44
N GLU A 121 -14.14 2.51 -10.88
CA GLU A 121 -14.84 3.58 -11.60
C GLU A 121 -13.98 4.13 -12.74
N GLN A 122 -12.69 4.33 -12.49
CA GLN A 122 -11.75 4.79 -13.51
C GLN A 122 -11.57 3.76 -14.62
N ALA A 123 -11.45 2.48 -14.29
CA ALA A 123 -11.34 1.40 -15.28
C ALA A 123 -12.59 1.33 -16.17
N LEU A 124 -13.78 1.41 -15.58
CA LEU A 124 -15.05 1.45 -16.32
C LEU A 124 -15.16 2.69 -17.22
N LYS A 125 -14.76 3.86 -16.71
CA LYS A 125 -14.78 5.10 -17.48
C LYS A 125 -13.80 5.05 -18.67
N GLN A 126 -12.59 4.53 -18.47
CA GLN A 126 -11.61 4.37 -19.53
C GLN A 126 -12.12 3.40 -20.60
N THR A 127 -12.74 2.30 -20.21
CA THR A 127 -13.34 1.34 -21.14
C THR A 127 -14.42 2.01 -21.99
N ARG A 128 -15.26 2.87 -21.43
CA ARG A 128 -16.27 3.63 -22.18
C ARG A 128 -15.67 4.68 -23.11
N GLN A 129 -14.60 5.34 -22.73
CA GLN A 129 -13.99 6.43 -23.53
C GLN A 129 -13.19 5.93 -24.73
N THR A 130 -12.74 4.69 -24.74
CA THR A 130 -11.98 4.10 -25.86
C THR A 130 -12.86 3.61 -27.00
N LEU A 131 -14.18 3.73 -26.89
CA LEU A 131 -15.12 3.06 -27.78
C LEU A 131 -15.97 4.06 -28.56
N SER A 132 -15.82 4.00 -29.89
CA SER A 132 -16.64 4.73 -30.85
C SER A 132 -17.91 3.96 -31.27
N ASP A 133 -18.01 2.67 -30.91
CA ASP A 133 -19.07 1.75 -31.35
C ASP A 133 -19.68 1.01 -30.15
N PRO A 134 -21.05 1.09 -29.96
CA PRO A 134 -21.75 0.42 -28.86
C PRO A 134 -21.55 -1.10 -28.79
N THR A 135 -21.32 -1.75 -29.93
CA THR A 135 -21.07 -3.21 -29.97
C THR A 135 -19.69 -3.57 -29.44
N GLN A 136 -18.68 -2.74 -29.71
CA GLN A 136 -17.34 -2.88 -29.12
C GLN A 136 -17.37 -2.59 -27.62
N GLU A 137 -18.19 -1.64 -27.17
CA GLU A 137 -18.36 -1.33 -25.76
C GLU A 137 -18.76 -2.56 -24.94
N ILE A 138 -19.74 -3.33 -25.40
CA ILE A 138 -20.19 -4.55 -24.73
C ILE A 138 -19.04 -5.58 -24.62
N GLY A 139 -18.26 -5.75 -25.68
CA GLY A 139 -17.11 -6.68 -25.70
C GLY A 139 -16.04 -6.31 -24.70
N GLU A 140 -15.66 -5.03 -24.63
CA GLU A 140 -14.62 -4.56 -23.71
C GLU A 140 -15.10 -4.54 -22.24
N VAL A 141 -16.37 -4.21 -22.00
CA VAL A 141 -16.97 -4.33 -20.65
C VAL A 141 -16.96 -5.80 -20.20
N LYS A 142 -17.33 -6.75 -21.07
CA LYS A 142 -17.25 -8.20 -20.77
C LYS A 142 -15.81 -8.64 -20.47
N LYS A 143 -14.83 -8.14 -21.22
CA LYS A 143 -13.41 -8.40 -20.97
C LYS A 143 -12.97 -7.86 -19.61
N LEU A 144 -13.31 -6.62 -19.29
CA LEU A 144 -13.02 -6.03 -17.97
C LEU A 144 -13.65 -6.85 -16.84
N ILE A 145 -14.90 -7.27 -16.99
CA ILE A 145 -15.58 -8.13 -16.00
C ILE A 145 -14.85 -9.45 -15.84
N LYS A 146 -14.40 -10.05 -16.94
CA LYS A 146 -13.61 -11.30 -16.93
C LYS A 146 -12.29 -11.12 -16.20
N ASP A 147 -11.57 -10.01 -16.44
CA ASP A 147 -10.29 -9.70 -15.79
C ASP A 147 -10.48 -9.46 -14.28
N LEU A 148 -11.52 -8.72 -13.91
CA LEU A 148 -11.91 -8.51 -12.50
C LEU A 148 -12.36 -9.80 -11.81
N SER A 149 -12.90 -10.75 -12.57
CA SER A 149 -13.32 -12.07 -12.08
C SER A 149 -12.17 -13.09 -12.07
N SER A 150 -10.96 -12.71 -12.47
CA SER A 150 -9.78 -13.57 -12.41
C SER A 150 -9.52 -14.05 -10.98
N ARG A 151 -8.85 -15.20 -10.82
CA ARG A 151 -8.52 -15.76 -9.51
C ARG A 151 -7.76 -14.74 -8.64
N ASN A 152 -6.76 -14.07 -9.22
CA ASN A 152 -5.96 -13.07 -8.53
C ASN A 152 -6.82 -11.89 -8.02
N SER A 153 -7.69 -11.33 -8.87
CA SER A 153 -8.60 -10.25 -8.48
C SER A 153 -9.59 -10.68 -7.41
N ARG A 154 -10.08 -11.93 -7.47
CA ARG A 154 -10.96 -12.50 -6.46
C ARG A 154 -10.30 -12.62 -5.09
N GLU A 155 -9.07 -13.13 -5.05
CA GLU A 155 -8.32 -13.25 -3.78
C GLU A 155 -8.02 -11.87 -3.17
N LYS A 156 -7.65 -10.87 -3.96
CA LYS A 156 -7.46 -9.50 -3.50
C LYS A 156 -8.75 -8.90 -2.92
N LEU A 157 -9.88 -9.08 -3.62
CA LEU A 157 -11.19 -8.60 -3.13
C LEU A 157 -11.60 -9.28 -1.84
N LYS A 158 -11.40 -10.61 -1.72
CA LYS A 158 -11.66 -11.33 -0.48
C LYS A 158 -10.81 -10.84 0.69
N ALA A 159 -9.54 -10.52 0.43
CA ALA A 159 -8.65 -10.00 1.45
C ALA A 159 -9.11 -8.64 2.01
N VAL A 160 -9.70 -7.77 1.17
CA VAL A 160 -10.12 -6.41 1.55
C VAL A 160 -11.56 -6.36 2.07
N LEU A 161 -12.48 -7.07 1.42
CA LEU A 161 -13.92 -7.02 1.73
C LEU A 161 -14.38 -8.14 2.65
N GLY A 162 -13.59 -9.22 2.76
CA GLY A 162 -14.06 -10.47 3.33
C GLY A 162 -14.81 -11.33 2.32
N ALA A 163 -14.95 -12.63 2.63
CA ALA A 163 -15.50 -13.61 1.69
C ALA A 163 -16.94 -13.28 1.27
N LYS A 164 -17.81 -12.93 2.22
CA LYS A 164 -19.24 -12.67 1.98
C LYS A 164 -19.49 -11.47 1.06
N GLU A 165 -18.84 -10.35 1.32
CA GLU A 165 -18.99 -9.13 0.50
C GLU A 165 -18.37 -9.31 -0.88
N ALA A 166 -17.22 -9.99 -0.96
CA ALA A 166 -16.59 -10.30 -2.23
C ALA A 166 -17.48 -11.20 -3.11
N GLU A 167 -18.11 -12.21 -2.56
CA GLU A 167 -19.07 -13.06 -3.29
C GLU A 167 -20.29 -12.28 -3.77
N ALA A 168 -20.86 -11.42 -2.93
CA ALA A 168 -21.97 -10.55 -3.33
C ALA A 168 -21.58 -9.67 -4.52
N PHE A 169 -20.37 -9.06 -4.48
CA PHE A 169 -19.83 -8.28 -5.57
C PHE A 169 -19.70 -9.09 -6.88
N PHE A 170 -19.14 -10.31 -6.82
CA PHE A 170 -19.01 -11.16 -8.01
C PHE A 170 -20.36 -11.63 -8.56
N ASN A 171 -21.33 -11.88 -7.71
CA ASN A 171 -22.69 -12.24 -8.15
C ASN A 171 -23.34 -11.11 -8.95
N VAL A 172 -23.15 -9.84 -8.53
CA VAL A 172 -23.62 -8.67 -9.29
C VAL A 172 -22.87 -8.55 -10.62
N MET A 173 -21.54 -8.69 -10.60
CA MET A 173 -20.70 -8.63 -11.80
C MET A 173 -21.06 -9.71 -12.83
N ASN A 174 -21.27 -10.95 -12.39
CA ASN A 174 -21.63 -12.07 -13.26
C ASN A 174 -23.05 -11.91 -13.87
N ARG A 175 -23.97 -11.26 -13.17
CA ARG A 175 -25.28 -10.89 -13.73
C ARG A 175 -25.20 -9.82 -14.79
N ALA A 176 -24.33 -8.83 -14.59
CA ALA A 176 -24.11 -7.75 -15.55
C ALA A 176 -23.34 -8.21 -16.82
N ALA A 177 -22.67 -9.38 -16.76
CA ALA A 177 -21.93 -9.95 -17.88
C ALA A 177 -22.78 -10.83 -18.83
N LYS A 178 -23.99 -11.20 -18.39
CA LYS A 178 -24.96 -11.98 -19.19
C LYS A 178 -25.77 -11.08 -20.09
#